data_9f0cbcdfaad8fa504f4aece68595d9b0
#
_entry.id   9f0cbcdfaad8fa504f4aece68595d9b0
#
_cell.length_a   1.000
_cell.length_b   1.000
_cell.length_c   1.000
_cell.angle_alpha   90.00
_cell.angle_beta   90.00
_cell.angle_gamma   90.00
#
_symmetry.space_group_name_H-M   'P 1'
#
loop_
_entity.id
_entity.type
_entity.pdbx_description
1 polymer ?
#
loop_
_entity_poly.entity_id
_entity_poly.type
_entity_poly.pdbx_seq_one_letter_code
_entity_poly.pdbx_strand_id
1 'polypeptide(L)'
;MSTPNAALVTQLGEIVANVIQSTVEPDDLLIESGLVDSLTAVDIVLAVQKAFGCKVPPTEIEEHLESVNALAAFVEENQKA
;
A
#
# COMPACT_ATOMS: atom_id res chain seq x y z
N MET A 1 18.88 -7.90 0.44
CA MET A 1 17.62 -7.19 0.28
C MET A 1 16.54 -7.88 1.12
N SER A 2 15.92 -7.13 2.00
CA SER A 2 14.94 -7.74 2.89
C SER A 2 13.56 -7.79 2.25
N THR A 3 12.87 -8.90 2.47
CA THR A 3 11.51 -9.08 2.02
C THR A 3 10.57 -8.47 3.07
N PRO A 4 9.52 -7.77 2.66
CA PRO A 4 8.55 -7.27 3.62
C PRO A 4 7.93 -8.40 4.44
N ASN A 5 7.54 -8.09 5.67
CA ASN A 5 6.90 -9.06 6.55
C ASN A 5 5.63 -9.60 5.91
N ALA A 6 5.49 -10.91 5.85
CA ALA A 6 4.34 -11.54 5.19
C ALA A 6 3.02 -11.14 5.85
N ALA A 7 2.99 -11.00 7.18
CA ALA A 7 1.78 -10.58 7.87
C ALA A 7 1.41 -9.13 7.48
N LEU A 8 2.41 -8.27 7.34
CA LEU A 8 2.19 -6.89 6.94
C LEU A 8 1.67 -6.82 5.50
N VAL A 9 2.27 -7.61 4.61
CA VAL A 9 1.81 -7.69 3.22
C VAL A 9 0.35 -8.12 3.17
N THR A 10 -0.01 -9.13 3.97
CA THR A 10 -1.39 -9.61 4.01
C THR A 10 -2.33 -8.53 4.51
N GLN A 11 -1.97 -7.82 5.57
CA GLN A 11 -2.81 -6.77 6.12
C GLN A 11 -3.00 -5.63 5.12
N LEU A 12 -1.92 -5.22 4.46
CA LEU A 12 -1.99 -4.15 3.48
C LEU A 12 -2.77 -4.58 2.25
N GLY A 13 -2.61 -5.85 1.85
CA GLY A 13 -3.40 -6.39 0.75
C GLY A 13 -4.89 -6.33 1.05
N GLU A 14 -5.27 -6.63 2.29
CA GLU A 14 -6.68 -6.54 2.70
C GLU A 14 -7.17 -5.11 2.69
N ILE A 15 -6.34 -4.17 3.15
CA ILE A 15 -6.71 -2.76 3.15
C ILE A 15 -6.95 -2.28 1.71
N VAL A 16 -6.02 -2.60 0.81
CA VAL A 16 -6.15 -2.20 -0.58
C VAL A 16 -7.40 -2.85 -1.20
N ALA A 17 -7.57 -4.15 -0.97
CA ALA A 17 -8.72 -4.87 -1.51
C ALA A 17 -10.04 -4.28 -1.04
N ASN A 18 -10.10 -3.88 0.23
CA ASN A 18 -11.30 -3.24 0.77
C ASN A 18 -11.58 -1.89 0.12
N VAL A 19 -10.53 -1.10 -0.11
CA VAL A 19 -10.70 0.22 -0.72
C VAL A 19 -11.18 0.09 -2.16
N ILE A 20 -10.56 -0.80 -2.94
CA ILE A 20 -10.91 -0.95 -4.36
C ILE A 20 -12.02 -1.96 -4.57
N GLN A 21 -12.42 -2.68 -3.53
CA GLN A 21 -13.47 -3.70 -3.56
C GLN A 21 -13.16 -4.78 -4.60
N SER A 22 -11.92 -5.23 -4.61
CA SER A 22 -11.45 -6.23 -5.54
C SER A 22 -10.25 -6.95 -4.92
N THR A 23 -10.06 -8.22 -5.31
CA THR A 23 -8.91 -8.99 -4.84
C THR A 23 -7.64 -8.50 -5.52
N VAL A 24 -6.54 -8.40 -4.76
CA VAL A 24 -5.25 -8.01 -5.31
C VAL A 24 -4.18 -9.00 -4.86
N GLU A 25 -3.18 -9.18 -5.72
CA GLU A 25 -2.00 -9.95 -5.40
C GLU A 25 -0.90 -9.01 -4.92
N PRO A 26 0.01 -9.49 -4.06
CA PRO A 26 1.04 -8.60 -3.52
C PRO A 26 1.94 -7.94 -4.56
N ASP A 27 2.14 -8.57 -5.71
CA ASP A 27 3.00 -8.05 -6.76
C ASP A 27 2.22 -7.44 -7.93
N ASP A 28 0.90 -7.32 -7.81
CA ASP A 28 0.12 -6.63 -8.83
C ASP A 28 0.51 -5.17 -8.89
N LEU A 29 0.65 -4.66 -10.12
CA LEU A 29 0.96 -3.26 -10.35
C LEU A 29 -0.32 -2.45 -10.24
N LEU A 30 -0.57 -1.89 -9.07
CA LEU A 30 -1.87 -1.30 -8.74
C LEU A 30 -2.23 -0.12 -9.65
N ILE A 31 -1.30 0.79 -9.84
CA ILE A 31 -1.56 1.98 -10.63
C ILE A 31 -1.48 1.66 -12.12
N GLU A 32 -0.45 0.93 -12.51
CA GLU A 32 -0.20 0.62 -13.91
C GLU A 32 -1.31 -0.25 -14.51
N SER A 33 -1.86 -1.16 -13.71
CA SER A 33 -2.94 -2.03 -14.16
C SER A 33 -4.30 -1.33 -14.20
N GLY A 34 -4.40 -0.15 -13.58
CA GLY A 34 -5.66 0.58 -13.52
C GLY A 34 -6.53 0.20 -12.33
N LEU A 35 -6.04 -0.66 -11.44
CA LEU A 35 -6.79 -1.00 -10.23
C LEU A 35 -6.90 0.17 -9.27
N VAL A 36 -5.89 1.03 -9.26
CA VAL A 36 -5.84 2.18 -8.36
C VAL A 36 -5.60 3.43 -9.19
N ASP A 37 -6.47 4.41 -9.07
CA ASP A 37 -6.25 5.72 -9.67
C ASP A 37 -5.88 6.75 -8.59
N SER A 38 -5.77 8.02 -8.97
CA SER A 38 -5.31 9.05 -8.03
C SER A 38 -6.22 9.19 -6.82
N LEU A 39 -7.53 9.12 -7.00
CA LEU A 39 -8.47 9.27 -5.90
C LEU A 39 -8.43 8.03 -5.00
N THR A 40 -8.40 6.87 -5.59
CA THR A 40 -8.33 5.62 -4.84
C THR A 40 -7.03 5.53 -4.06
N ALA A 41 -5.94 6.02 -4.65
CA ALA A 41 -4.64 6.04 -3.97
C ALA A 41 -4.70 6.85 -2.69
N VAL A 42 -5.38 7.99 -2.71
CA VAL A 42 -5.54 8.81 -1.52
C VAL A 42 -6.32 8.06 -0.44
N ASP A 43 -7.38 7.34 -0.84
CA ASP A 43 -8.15 6.54 0.10
C ASP A 43 -7.29 5.46 0.75
N ILE A 44 -6.44 4.81 -0.04
CA ILE A 44 -5.54 3.79 0.48
C ILE A 44 -4.55 4.40 1.47
N VAL A 45 -3.99 5.56 1.12
CA VAL A 45 -3.03 6.25 1.99
C VAL A 45 -3.68 6.60 3.32
N LEU A 46 -4.91 7.09 3.30
CA LEU A 46 -5.62 7.43 4.53
C LEU A 46 -5.90 6.19 5.37
N ALA A 47 -6.27 5.08 4.73
CA ALA A 47 -6.51 3.84 5.43
C ALA A 47 -5.23 3.31 6.08
N VAL A 48 -4.11 3.39 5.38
CA VAL A 48 -2.81 2.97 5.91
C VAL A 48 -2.40 3.85 7.09
N GLN A 49 -2.58 5.14 6.96
CA GLN A 49 -2.25 6.06 8.04
C GLN A 49 -3.07 5.75 9.29
N LYS A 50 -4.34 5.44 9.11
CA LYS A 50 -5.23 5.12 10.21
C LYS A 50 -4.86 3.79 10.87
N ALA A 51 -4.47 2.81 10.06
CA ALA A 51 -4.16 1.47 10.57
C ALA A 51 -2.77 1.38 11.20
N PHE A 52 -1.80 2.05 10.63
CA PHE A 52 -0.39 1.90 11.02
C PHE A 52 0.25 3.19 11.52
N GLY A 53 -0.39 4.32 11.36
CA GLY A 53 0.18 5.59 11.76
C GLY A 53 1.27 6.10 10.81
N CYS A 54 1.42 5.47 9.66
CA CYS A 54 2.42 5.86 8.68
C CYS A 54 1.80 6.80 7.65
N LYS A 55 2.46 7.93 7.40
CA LYS A 55 1.96 8.91 6.46
C LYS A 55 2.77 8.86 5.17
N VAL A 56 2.09 8.59 4.06
CA VAL A 56 2.74 8.55 2.74
C VAL A 56 2.77 9.97 2.18
N PRO A 57 3.96 10.51 1.84
CA PRO A 57 4.04 11.86 1.27
C PRO A 57 3.29 11.92 -0.06
N PRO A 58 2.54 13.01 -0.31
CA PRO A 58 1.77 13.11 -1.56
C PRO A 58 2.63 12.99 -2.82
N THR A 59 3.88 13.46 -2.75
CA THR A 59 4.78 13.39 -3.90
C THR A 59 5.32 11.99 -4.16
N GLU A 60 5.13 11.06 -3.21
CA GLU A 60 5.66 9.71 -3.31
C GLU A 60 4.57 8.65 -3.34
N ILE A 61 3.31 9.07 -3.47
CA ILE A 61 2.20 8.13 -3.44
C ILE A 61 2.32 7.09 -4.56
N GLU A 62 2.61 7.53 -5.78
CA GLU A 62 2.72 6.61 -6.90
C GLU A 62 3.84 5.60 -6.70
N GLU A 63 4.94 6.04 -6.11
CA GLU A 63 6.09 5.18 -5.88
C GLU A 63 5.76 4.09 -4.87
N HIS A 64 5.14 4.45 -3.76
CA HIS A 64 4.87 3.49 -2.68
C HIS A 64 3.63 2.66 -2.94
N LEU A 65 2.74 3.12 -3.80
CA LEU A 65 1.53 2.37 -4.15
C LEU A 65 1.66 1.63 -5.46
N GLU A 66 2.88 1.42 -5.93
CA GLU A 66 3.11 0.65 -7.14
C GLU A 66 2.57 -0.77 -6.98
N SER A 67 2.75 -1.35 -5.79
CA SER A 67 2.23 -2.68 -5.47
C SER A 67 2.05 -2.78 -3.97
N VAL A 68 1.36 -3.84 -3.52
CA VAL A 68 1.23 -4.08 -2.09
C VAL A 68 2.61 -4.32 -1.47
N ASN A 69 3.49 -5.03 -2.18
CA ASN A 69 4.85 -5.25 -1.70
C ASN A 69 5.60 -3.93 -1.49
N ALA A 70 5.48 -2.99 -2.41
CA ALA A 70 6.13 -1.70 -2.29
C ALA A 70 5.58 -0.93 -1.09
N LEU A 71 4.27 -0.98 -0.91
CA LEU A 71 3.63 -0.31 0.23
C LEU A 71 4.05 -0.95 1.54
N ALA A 72 4.15 -2.27 1.58
CA ALA A 72 4.58 -2.98 2.78
C ALA A 72 6.01 -2.61 3.16
N ALA A 73 6.89 -2.49 2.17
CA ALA A 73 8.27 -2.08 2.44
C ALA A 73 8.32 -0.69 3.05
N PHE A 74 7.51 0.23 2.52
CA PHE A 74 7.45 1.58 3.06
C PHE A 74 6.95 1.58 4.51
N VAL A 75 5.86 0.86 4.77
CA VAL A 75 5.28 0.82 6.11
C VAL A 75 6.24 0.18 7.10
N GLU A 76 6.87 -0.93 6.69
CA GLU A 76 7.83 -1.61 7.56
C GLU A 76 8.98 -0.71 7.94
N GLU A 77 9.51 0.03 6.97
CA GLU A 77 10.60 0.95 7.22
C GLU A 77 10.20 2.08 8.16
N ASN A 78 8.99 2.58 8.02
CA ASN A 78 8.52 3.68 8.84
C ASN A 78 8.10 3.25 10.24
N GLN A 79 7.67 2.02 10.40
CA GLN A 79 7.30 1.51 11.72
C GLN A 79 8.49 1.28 12.62
N LYS A 80 9.67 1.15 12.05
CA LYS A 80 10.89 0.94 12.81
C LYS A 80 11.35 2.18 13.58
N ALA A 81 10.91 3.33 13.18
CA ALA A 81 11.35 4.59 13.77
C ALA A 81 10.81 4.79 15.19
#